data_995d473cb6331dcdcacbeb27f2689053
#
_entry.id   995d473cb6331dcdcacbeb27f2689053
#
_cell.length_a   1.000
_cell.length_b   1.000
_cell.length_c   1.000
_cell.angle_alpha   90.00
_cell.angle_beta   90.00
_cell.angle_gamma   90.00
#
_symmetry.space_group_name_H-M   'P 1'
#
loop_
_entity.id
_entity.type
_entity.pdbx_description
1 polymer ?
#
loop_
_entity_poly.entity_id
_entity_poly.type
_entity_poly.pdbx_seq_one_letter_code
_entity_poly.pdbx_strand_id
1 'polypeptide(L)'
;MNINSPDPSFVYLLPVPVQAGRTGSLGAVVYALSDQATASLKPELICEYLPERILPSPSYLFAQGLSPHRLRHGLKARSFTKRIKEIVSNRIIVTWDAALLPLIDVNAVRCFLQPLIPLSRGIISLRTLAHAAFFFGQLESGPLKALEKSAELYDVFAGQEIRSPERRLKELIGIGRMLREKHGALFDYQLRGRKNKLGVLEYSYLNSAPISLVNDEGECGIMRVLRKEAAGFTVLFISCKQVDKPRLLNLNEYGGEIIAPLSVFTKERCMRLGFDLQGALLTMSKYDPSSLLKAYEAVSHNDNPLYAFFSSMNNADRAFYEYSCHHEELSDEISDLSEAFKKRVFLYTGDHERGKLSSEQYRLYESLSLQSLQTRYDAYMHETKLLVNRADENDPAEAALIQAIAAYPESL
;
A
#
# COMPACT_ATOMS: atom_id res chain seq x y z
N MET A 1 -15.86 -19.39 -24.71
CA MET A 1 -15.08 -19.13 -23.49
C MET A 1 -14.96 -20.42 -22.74
N ASN A 2 -13.74 -20.91 -22.51
CA ASN A 2 -13.53 -22.16 -21.77
C ASN A 2 -13.94 -21.98 -20.30
N ILE A 3 -15.02 -22.64 -19.93
CA ILE A 3 -15.65 -22.61 -18.59
C ILE A 3 -14.81 -23.35 -17.54
N ASN A 4 -13.68 -23.94 -17.92
CA ASN A 4 -12.84 -24.80 -17.07
C ASN A 4 -11.49 -24.23 -16.67
N SER A 5 -11.26 -22.90 -16.69
CA SER A 5 -10.08 -22.40 -15.99
C SER A 5 -10.39 -22.33 -14.50
N PRO A 6 -9.54 -22.93 -13.62
CA PRO A 6 -9.74 -22.82 -12.19
C PRO A 6 -9.80 -21.31 -11.83
N ASP A 7 -10.74 -20.93 -10.95
CA ASP A 7 -10.83 -19.58 -10.43
C ASP A 7 -9.43 -19.12 -9.96
N PRO A 8 -9.06 -17.88 -10.19
CA PRO A 8 -7.76 -17.41 -9.78
C PRO A 8 -7.62 -17.52 -8.25
N SER A 9 -6.48 -18.00 -7.80
CA SER A 9 -6.18 -18.02 -6.37
C SER A 9 -6.04 -16.59 -5.85
N PHE A 10 -6.65 -16.31 -4.71
CA PHE A 10 -6.64 -15.01 -4.05
C PHE A 10 -5.76 -15.03 -2.82
N VAL A 11 -5.22 -13.89 -2.49
CA VAL A 11 -4.68 -13.61 -1.18
C VAL A 11 -5.37 -12.36 -0.60
N TYR A 12 -6.08 -12.52 0.50
CA TYR A 12 -6.46 -11.39 1.33
C TYR A 12 -5.21 -10.92 2.08
N LEU A 13 -4.88 -9.65 1.96
CA LEU A 13 -3.60 -9.14 2.44
C LEU A 13 -3.78 -7.76 3.05
N LEU A 14 -3.22 -7.58 4.24
CA LEU A 14 -3.20 -6.32 4.97
C LEU A 14 -1.76 -6.01 5.40
N PRO A 15 -1.11 -5.02 4.78
CA PRO A 15 0.16 -4.49 5.27
C PRO A 15 -0.05 -3.81 6.64
N VAL A 16 0.88 -4.01 7.56
CA VAL A 16 0.86 -3.45 8.91
C VAL A 16 2.06 -2.52 9.08
N PRO A 17 1.90 -1.22 8.80
CA PRO A 17 2.96 -0.25 8.99
C PRO A 17 3.21 -0.01 10.48
N VAL A 18 4.46 0.28 10.84
CA VAL A 18 4.88 0.64 12.19
C VAL A 18 5.35 2.08 12.32
N GLN A 19 5.31 2.81 11.23
CA GLN A 19 5.62 4.25 11.17
C GLN A 19 4.72 4.94 10.15
N ALA A 20 4.47 6.24 10.36
CA ALA A 20 3.69 7.07 9.46
C ALA A 20 4.40 7.32 8.12
N GLY A 21 3.61 7.57 7.08
CA GLY A 21 4.05 8.06 5.78
C GLY A 21 4.32 6.98 4.73
N ARG A 22 4.41 7.40 3.47
CA ARG A 22 4.66 6.54 2.30
C ARG A 22 6.05 5.87 2.31
N THR A 23 6.97 6.40 3.09
CA THR A 23 8.30 5.84 3.33
C THR A 23 8.39 5.10 4.65
N GLY A 24 7.26 4.90 5.31
CA GLY A 24 7.15 4.21 6.59
C GLY A 24 7.72 2.79 6.55
N SER A 25 8.12 2.29 7.71
CA SER A 25 8.57 0.90 7.81
C SER A 25 7.35 -0.02 7.89
N LEU A 26 7.39 -1.09 7.11
CA LEU A 26 6.47 -2.20 7.25
C LEU A 26 6.96 -3.06 8.41
N GLY A 27 6.12 -3.34 9.39
CA GLY A 27 6.50 -4.18 10.53
C GLY A 27 5.94 -5.59 10.44
N ALA A 28 4.81 -5.74 9.74
CA ALA A 28 4.19 -7.04 9.57
C ALA A 28 3.29 -7.06 8.34
N VAL A 29 2.91 -8.27 7.93
CA VAL A 29 1.83 -8.52 6.97
C VAL A 29 0.93 -9.60 7.56
N VAL A 30 -0.37 -9.35 7.56
CA VAL A 30 -1.36 -10.37 7.82
C VAL A 30 -2.02 -10.79 6.52
N TYR A 31 -2.19 -12.08 6.32
CA TYR A 31 -2.72 -12.61 5.07
C TYR A 31 -3.60 -13.85 5.30
N ALA A 32 -4.42 -14.16 4.33
CA ALA A 32 -5.14 -15.43 4.24
C ALA A 32 -5.21 -15.87 2.78
N LEU A 33 -4.83 -17.11 2.51
CA LEU A 33 -4.90 -17.68 1.18
C LEU A 33 -6.29 -18.28 0.93
N SER A 34 -6.90 -17.91 -0.20
CA SER A 34 -8.15 -18.49 -0.68
C SER A 34 -7.87 -19.39 -1.86
N ASP A 35 -7.60 -20.65 -1.57
CA ASP A 35 -7.72 -21.69 -2.56
C ASP A 35 -9.17 -22.16 -2.58
N GLN A 36 -9.76 -22.35 -3.73
CA GLN A 36 -11.21 -22.61 -3.93
C GLN A 36 -11.83 -23.72 -3.06
N ALA A 37 -11.00 -24.58 -2.47
CA ALA A 37 -11.45 -25.75 -1.72
C ALA A 37 -11.71 -25.49 -0.22
N THR A 38 -11.34 -24.33 0.34
CA THR A 38 -11.43 -24.11 1.79
C THR A 38 -12.55 -23.14 2.18
N ALA A 39 -13.56 -23.64 2.87
CA ALA A 39 -14.67 -22.86 3.40
C ALA A 39 -14.26 -21.87 4.51
N SER A 40 -13.06 -22.00 5.08
CA SER A 40 -12.59 -21.14 6.17
C SER A 40 -11.19 -20.63 5.90
N LEU A 41 -11.11 -19.30 5.66
CA LEU A 41 -9.85 -18.58 5.54
C LEU A 41 -9.28 -18.30 6.94
N LYS A 42 -8.10 -18.83 7.23
CA LYS A 42 -7.40 -18.58 8.50
C LYS A 42 -6.38 -17.48 8.30
N PRO A 43 -6.52 -16.35 9.02
CA PRO A 43 -5.49 -15.32 9.01
C PRO A 43 -4.18 -15.82 9.59
N GLU A 44 -3.08 -15.49 8.92
CA GLU A 44 -1.72 -15.71 9.37
C GLU A 44 -0.99 -14.36 9.43
N LEU A 45 -0.27 -14.12 10.50
CA LEU A 45 0.55 -12.92 10.71
C LEU A 45 2.01 -13.30 10.55
N ILE A 46 2.73 -12.59 9.71
CA ILE A 46 4.18 -12.61 9.66
C ILE A 46 4.73 -11.24 10.05
N CYS A 47 5.69 -11.24 10.96
CA CYS A 47 6.36 -10.02 11.42
C CYS A 47 7.77 -9.95 10.83
N GLU A 48 8.21 -8.74 10.51
CA GLU A 48 9.60 -8.44 10.24
C GLU A 48 10.33 -8.17 11.55
N TYR A 49 11.54 -8.67 11.70
CA TYR A 49 12.45 -8.25 12.77
C TYR A 49 12.84 -6.79 12.53
N LEU A 50 12.45 -5.91 13.44
CA LEU A 50 12.87 -4.51 13.39
C LEU A 50 14.25 -4.36 14.03
N PRO A 51 15.22 -3.77 13.30
CA PRO A 51 16.52 -3.44 13.85
C PRO A 51 16.43 -2.51 15.07
N GLU A 52 17.32 -2.66 16.02
CA GLU A 52 17.35 -1.90 17.28
C GLU A 52 17.37 -0.38 17.06
N ARG A 53 18.00 0.08 15.97
CA ARG A 53 18.03 1.52 15.61
C ARG A 53 16.68 2.09 15.12
N ILE A 54 15.67 1.25 14.94
CA ILE A 54 14.35 1.67 14.46
C ILE A 54 13.35 1.61 15.62
N LEU A 55 12.93 2.79 16.09
CA LEU A 55 11.78 2.87 17.00
C LEU A 55 10.49 2.95 16.17
N PRO A 56 9.58 1.97 16.31
CA PRO A 56 8.25 2.05 15.72
C PRO A 56 7.46 3.16 16.41
N SER A 57 6.42 3.72 15.76
CA SER A 57 5.53 4.68 16.43
C SER A 57 4.63 3.95 17.43
N PRO A 58 4.59 4.38 18.71
CA PRO A 58 3.67 3.85 19.73
C PRO A 58 2.22 3.86 19.28
N SER A 59 1.78 4.97 18.68
CA SER A 59 0.42 5.14 18.19
C SER A 59 0.07 4.13 17.09
N TYR A 60 1.02 3.84 16.18
CA TYR A 60 0.81 2.82 15.14
C TYR A 60 0.78 1.41 15.71
N LEU A 61 1.69 1.06 16.62
CA LEU A 61 1.67 -0.24 17.29
C LEU A 61 0.35 -0.47 18.02
N PHE A 62 -0.09 0.53 18.76
CA PHE A 62 -1.34 0.49 19.51
C PHE A 62 -2.53 0.32 18.57
N ALA A 63 -2.68 1.18 17.55
CA ALA A 63 -3.78 1.11 16.58
C ALA A 63 -3.85 -0.23 15.85
N GLN A 64 -2.69 -0.86 15.63
CA GLN A 64 -2.60 -2.14 14.95
C GLN A 64 -2.77 -3.33 15.91
N GLY A 65 -2.85 -3.12 17.23
CA GLY A 65 -2.81 -4.19 18.21
C GLY A 65 -1.55 -5.06 18.11
N LEU A 66 -0.42 -4.45 17.71
CA LEU A 66 0.84 -5.14 17.43
C LEU A 66 1.82 -4.93 18.58
N SER A 67 2.10 -6.00 19.32
CA SER A 67 3.09 -5.95 20.38
C SER A 67 4.52 -5.82 19.84
N PRO A 68 5.38 -4.96 20.41
CA PRO A 68 6.80 -4.88 20.07
C PRO A 68 7.53 -6.22 20.19
N HIS A 69 7.13 -7.07 21.13
CA HIS A 69 7.69 -8.40 21.31
C HIS A 69 7.55 -9.27 20.03
N ARG A 70 6.42 -9.18 19.32
CA ARG A 70 6.24 -9.90 18.05
C ARG A 70 7.25 -9.45 16.98
N LEU A 71 7.58 -8.16 16.95
CA LEU A 71 8.55 -7.60 16.01
C LEU A 71 9.98 -8.05 16.32
N ARG A 72 10.32 -8.25 17.60
CA ARG A 72 11.63 -8.77 18.01
C ARG A 72 11.87 -10.22 17.61
N HIS A 73 10.81 -11.00 17.54
CA HIS A 73 10.85 -12.41 17.13
C HIS A 73 10.45 -12.61 15.66
N GLY A 74 10.40 -11.53 14.88
CA GLY A 74 10.08 -11.54 13.48
C GLY A 74 11.18 -12.17 12.61
N LEU A 75 10.85 -12.37 11.35
CA LEU A 75 11.78 -12.85 10.34
C LEU A 75 12.79 -11.75 9.96
N LYS A 76 14.03 -12.12 9.68
CA LYS A 76 15.00 -11.20 9.08
C LYS A 76 14.44 -10.62 7.77
N ALA A 77 14.74 -9.37 7.47
CA ALA A 77 14.13 -8.60 6.39
C ALA A 77 14.06 -9.33 5.03
N ARG A 78 15.15 -9.97 4.58
CA ARG A 78 15.11 -10.73 3.31
C ARG A 78 14.23 -11.97 3.41
N SER A 79 14.24 -12.69 4.52
CA SER A 79 13.38 -13.86 4.74
C SER A 79 11.90 -13.46 4.81
N PHE A 80 11.60 -12.37 5.49
CA PHE A 80 10.27 -11.78 5.53
C PHE A 80 9.78 -11.42 4.12
N THR A 81 10.61 -10.69 3.36
CA THR A 81 10.28 -10.27 2.01
C THR A 81 10.14 -11.47 1.05
N LYS A 82 11.02 -12.48 1.14
CA LYS A 82 10.89 -13.72 0.37
C LYS A 82 9.57 -14.44 0.69
N ARG A 83 9.17 -14.45 1.96
CA ARG A 83 7.89 -15.04 2.37
C ARG A 83 6.70 -14.29 1.76
N ILE A 84 6.74 -12.96 1.75
CA ILE A 84 5.70 -12.16 1.07
C ILE A 84 5.67 -12.46 -0.44
N LYS A 85 6.85 -12.58 -1.08
CA LYS A 85 6.94 -12.96 -2.50
C LYS A 85 6.18 -14.27 -2.80
N GLU A 86 6.37 -15.32 -1.98
CA GLU A 86 5.66 -16.58 -2.12
C GLU A 86 4.14 -16.43 -1.98
N ILE A 87 3.71 -15.51 -1.09
CA ILE A 87 2.30 -15.24 -0.81
C ILE A 87 1.63 -14.50 -1.96
N VAL A 88 2.28 -13.50 -2.57
CA VAL A 88 1.66 -12.64 -3.59
C VAL A 88 1.87 -13.12 -5.02
N SER A 89 2.92 -13.91 -5.29
CA SER A 89 3.25 -14.34 -6.65
C SER A 89 2.12 -15.13 -7.30
N ASN A 90 1.75 -14.72 -8.51
CA ASN A 90 0.70 -15.34 -9.32
C ASN A 90 -0.70 -15.37 -8.68
N ARG A 91 -0.94 -14.57 -7.64
CA ARG A 91 -2.25 -14.43 -6.98
C ARG A 91 -2.86 -13.05 -7.20
N ILE A 92 -4.16 -12.96 -7.07
CA ILE A 92 -4.86 -11.67 -6.99
C ILE A 92 -4.84 -11.22 -5.53
N ILE A 93 -4.30 -10.04 -5.28
CA ILE A 93 -4.27 -9.42 -3.96
C ILE A 93 -5.62 -8.76 -3.71
N VAL A 94 -6.28 -9.12 -2.61
CA VAL A 94 -7.49 -8.48 -2.13
C VAL A 94 -7.13 -7.72 -0.86
N THR A 95 -7.31 -6.41 -0.88
CA THR A 95 -7.01 -5.53 0.25
C THR A 95 -8.13 -4.52 0.44
N TRP A 96 -8.18 -3.84 1.59
CA TRP A 96 -9.09 -2.72 1.76
C TRP A 96 -8.62 -1.50 0.97
N ASP A 97 -7.39 -1.10 1.21
CA ASP A 97 -6.79 0.09 0.59
C ASP A 97 -5.51 -0.31 -0.18
N ALA A 98 -5.56 -0.16 -1.49
CA ALA A 98 -4.42 -0.46 -2.35
C ALA A 98 -3.26 0.54 -2.16
N ALA A 99 -3.51 1.74 -1.62
CA ALA A 99 -2.47 2.75 -1.36
C ALA A 99 -1.40 2.30 -0.35
N LEU A 100 -1.67 1.24 0.45
CA LEU A 100 -0.71 0.67 1.38
C LEU A 100 0.21 -0.39 0.77
N LEU A 101 -0.16 -0.94 -0.37
CA LEU A 101 0.64 -1.99 -1.02
C LEU A 101 2.05 -1.54 -1.45
N PRO A 102 2.28 -0.28 -1.88
CA PRO A 102 3.63 0.21 -2.16
C PRO A 102 4.61 0.08 -1.00
N LEU A 103 4.15 0.01 0.26
CA LEU A 103 5.02 -0.24 1.42
C LEU A 103 5.73 -1.61 1.33
N ILE A 104 5.07 -2.60 0.72
CA ILE A 104 5.66 -3.93 0.48
C ILE A 104 6.83 -3.81 -0.52
N ASP A 105 6.63 -3.05 -1.59
CA ASP A 105 7.67 -2.84 -2.60
C ASP A 105 8.83 -1.99 -2.06
N VAL A 106 8.54 -0.94 -1.29
CA VAL A 106 9.56 -0.14 -0.61
C VAL A 106 10.37 -1.01 0.34
N ASN A 107 9.72 -1.91 1.08
CA ASN A 107 10.41 -2.84 1.96
C ASN A 107 11.30 -3.82 1.18
N ALA A 108 10.79 -4.38 0.08
CA ALA A 108 11.55 -5.28 -0.78
C ALA A 108 12.83 -4.60 -1.32
N VAL A 109 12.68 -3.39 -1.83
CA VAL A 109 13.79 -2.61 -2.40
C VAL A 109 14.83 -2.22 -1.34
N ARG A 110 14.40 -1.95 -0.10
CA ARG A 110 15.31 -1.72 1.04
C ARG A 110 16.14 -2.95 1.39
N CYS A 111 15.62 -4.13 1.12
CA CYS A 111 16.30 -5.42 1.31
C CYS A 111 17.08 -5.88 0.08
N PHE A 112 17.27 -5.00 -0.90
CA PHE A 112 17.91 -5.32 -2.19
C PHE A 112 17.20 -6.49 -2.91
N LEU A 113 15.87 -6.47 -2.91
CA LEU A 113 15.02 -7.39 -3.65
C LEU A 113 14.12 -6.63 -4.62
N GLN A 114 13.68 -7.31 -5.67
CA GLN A 114 12.75 -6.71 -6.65
C GLN A 114 11.42 -6.35 -5.99
N PRO A 115 10.72 -5.31 -6.50
CA PRO A 115 9.35 -5.03 -6.12
C PRO A 115 8.47 -6.28 -6.26
N LEU A 116 7.56 -6.52 -5.31
CA LEU A 116 6.79 -7.75 -5.21
C LEU A 116 5.38 -7.63 -5.79
N ILE A 117 4.77 -6.44 -5.68
CA ILE A 117 3.40 -6.22 -6.16
C ILE A 117 3.27 -6.50 -7.67
N PRO A 118 4.26 -6.15 -8.53
CA PRO A 118 4.25 -6.53 -9.95
C PRO A 118 4.19 -8.04 -10.23
N LEU A 119 4.56 -8.87 -9.26
CA LEU A 119 4.50 -10.34 -9.39
C LEU A 119 3.08 -10.89 -9.19
N SER A 120 2.16 -10.09 -8.67
CA SER A 120 0.75 -10.46 -8.55
C SER A 120 0.05 -10.49 -9.91
N ARG A 121 -1.07 -11.20 -9.97
CA ARG A 121 -1.95 -11.21 -11.15
C ARG A 121 -2.83 -9.99 -11.25
N GLY A 122 -2.98 -9.22 -10.17
CA GLY A 122 -3.81 -8.02 -10.08
C GLY A 122 -4.16 -7.70 -8.63
N ILE A 123 -4.83 -6.58 -8.46
CA ILE A 123 -5.26 -6.06 -7.16
C ILE A 123 -6.76 -5.81 -7.20
N ILE A 124 -7.45 -6.20 -6.12
CA ILE A 124 -8.81 -5.80 -5.82
C ILE A 124 -8.77 -4.94 -4.56
N SER A 125 -9.04 -3.64 -4.71
CA SER A 125 -9.32 -2.74 -3.61
C SER A 125 -10.79 -2.86 -3.23
N LEU A 126 -11.07 -3.36 -2.04
CA LEU A 126 -12.46 -3.47 -1.57
C LEU A 126 -13.07 -2.11 -1.28
N ARG A 127 -12.27 -1.13 -0.90
CA ARG A 127 -12.69 0.26 -0.77
C ARG A 127 -13.19 0.81 -2.10
N THR A 128 -12.38 0.72 -3.14
CA THR A 128 -12.75 1.16 -4.49
C THR A 128 -13.96 0.41 -5.01
N LEU A 129 -14.04 -0.90 -4.74
CA LEU A 129 -15.18 -1.72 -5.12
C LEU A 129 -16.47 -1.27 -4.42
N ALA A 130 -16.41 -0.97 -3.11
CA ALA A 130 -17.54 -0.45 -2.36
C ALA A 130 -18.00 0.91 -2.89
N HIS A 131 -17.07 1.83 -3.19
CA HIS A 131 -17.39 3.09 -3.84
C HIS A 131 -18.00 2.90 -5.23
N ALA A 132 -17.45 2.01 -6.06
CA ALA A 132 -18.03 1.69 -7.36
C ALA A 132 -19.45 1.09 -7.24
N ALA A 133 -19.69 0.25 -6.23
CA ALA A 133 -21.01 -0.27 -5.93
C ALA A 133 -22.00 0.84 -5.51
N PHE A 134 -21.53 1.87 -4.82
CA PHE A 134 -22.29 3.06 -4.52
C PHE A 134 -22.56 3.91 -5.78
N PHE A 135 -21.54 4.20 -6.58
CA PHE A 135 -21.70 5.06 -7.75
C PHE A 135 -22.45 4.38 -8.90
N PHE A 136 -22.14 3.13 -9.21
CA PHE A 136 -22.66 2.42 -10.37
C PHE A 136 -23.68 1.33 -10.04
N GLY A 137 -23.78 0.93 -8.77
CA GLY A 137 -24.65 -0.13 -8.28
C GLY A 137 -25.83 0.40 -7.46
N GLN A 138 -26.22 -0.42 -6.49
CA GLN A 138 -27.36 -0.15 -5.58
C GLN A 138 -26.92 -0.05 -4.12
N LEU A 139 -25.62 0.13 -3.85
CA LEU A 139 -25.16 0.33 -2.47
C LEU A 139 -25.60 1.73 -2.01
N GLU A 140 -26.26 1.80 -0.87
CA GLU A 140 -26.68 3.05 -0.26
C GLU A 140 -25.54 3.71 0.52
N SER A 141 -25.65 5.03 0.79
CA SER A 141 -24.64 5.79 1.53
C SER A 141 -24.45 5.33 2.97
N GLY A 142 -25.51 4.88 3.65
CA GLY A 142 -25.42 4.38 5.02
C GLY A 142 -24.55 3.13 5.14
N PRO A 143 -24.82 2.06 4.37
CA PRO A 143 -23.96 0.89 4.30
C PRO A 143 -22.54 1.18 3.86
N LEU A 144 -22.30 2.10 2.91
CA LEU A 144 -20.96 2.50 2.51
C LEU A 144 -20.18 3.10 3.68
N LYS A 145 -20.75 4.09 4.39
CA LYS A 145 -20.14 4.70 5.58
C LYS A 145 -19.87 3.68 6.69
N ALA A 146 -20.77 2.71 6.88
CA ALA A 146 -20.57 1.63 7.85
C ALA A 146 -19.38 0.73 7.46
N LEU A 147 -19.22 0.41 6.17
CA LEU A 147 -18.06 -0.32 5.67
C LEU A 147 -16.76 0.47 5.84
N GLU A 148 -16.76 1.76 5.50
CA GLU A 148 -15.61 2.63 5.71
C GLU A 148 -15.21 2.67 7.18
N LYS A 149 -16.16 2.92 8.07
CA LYS A 149 -15.92 2.95 9.53
C LYS A 149 -15.41 1.62 10.07
N SER A 150 -15.92 0.48 9.59
CA SER A 150 -15.44 -0.84 10.03
C SER A 150 -14.04 -1.15 9.51
N ALA A 151 -13.66 -0.55 8.39
CA ALA A 151 -12.39 -0.75 7.71
C ALA A 151 -11.38 0.39 7.93
N GLU A 152 -11.78 1.50 8.57
CA GLU A 152 -10.89 2.57 9.01
C GLU A 152 -9.88 2.02 10.02
N LEU A 153 -8.79 1.55 9.44
CA LEU A 153 -7.76 0.75 10.10
C LEU A 153 -6.76 1.62 10.88
N TYR A 154 -6.83 2.96 10.75
CA TYR A 154 -5.70 3.82 11.09
C TYR A 154 -6.04 5.07 11.88
N ASP A 155 -7.28 5.34 12.21
CA ASP A 155 -7.59 6.47 13.08
C ASP A 155 -7.44 6.08 14.56
N VAL A 156 -6.18 6.11 15.00
CA VAL A 156 -5.78 5.89 16.39
C VAL A 156 -6.52 6.82 17.35
N PHE A 157 -6.96 7.98 16.86
CA PHE A 157 -7.53 9.05 17.67
C PHE A 157 -9.05 9.08 17.68
N ALA A 158 -9.71 8.22 16.90
CA ALA A 158 -11.18 8.16 16.84
C ALA A 158 -11.84 7.35 17.97
N GLY A 159 -11.08 6.86 18.98
CA GLY A 159 -11.64 6.10 20.11
C GLY A 159 -12.19 4.72 19.74
N GLN A 160 -11.62 4.09 18.71
CA GLN A 160 -12.03 2.76 18.27
C GLN A 160 -11.41 1.65 19.11
N GLU A 161 -12.15 0.55 19.26
CA GLU A 161 -11.67 -0.69 19.90
C GLU A 161 -10.39 -1.21 19.23
N ILE A 162 -9.39 -1.55 20.04
CA ILE A 162 -8.15 -2.17 19.53
C ILE A 162 -8.49 -3.51 18.90
N ARG A 163 -8.01 -3.70 17.67
CA ARG A 163 -8.23 -4.92 16.93
C ARG A 163 -6.91 -5.48 16.45
N SER A 164 -6.65 -6.75 16.77
CA SER A 164 -5.46 -7.40 16.22
C SER A 164 -5.48 -7.45 14.69
N PRO A 165 -4.31 -7.47 14.03
CA PRO A 165 -4.24 -7.57 12.57
C PRO A 165 -5.03 -8.77 12.01
N GLU A 166 -5.03 -9.89 12.74
CA GLU A 166 -5.77 -11.09 12.36
C GLU A 166 -7.29 -10.89 12.41
N ARG A 167 -7.79 -10.17 13.41
CA ARG A 167 -9.22 -9.82 13.52
C ARG A 167 -9.65 -8.90 12.39
N ARG A 168 -8.85 -7.90 12.07
CA ARG A 168 -9.08 -6.98 10.94
C ARG A 168 -9.12 -7.71 9.62
N LEU A 169 -8.20 -8.65 9.39
CA LEU A 169 -8.23 -9.45 8.17
C LEU A 169 -9.49 -10.32 8.07
N LYS A 170 -9.99 -10.87 9.18
CA LYS A 170 -11.28 -11.59 9.20
C LYS A 170 -12.44 -10.69 8.78
N GLU A 171 -12.47 -9.47 9.28
CA GLU A 171 -13.47 -8.46 8.90
C GLU A 171 -13.37 -8.12 7.40
N LEU A 172 -12.15 -7.92 6.90
CA LEU A 172 -11.89 -7.70 5.48
C LEU A 172 -12.38 -8.84 4.60
N ILE A 173 -12.15 -10.09 5.00
CA ILE A 173 -12.67 -11.27 4.32
C ILE A 173 -14.20 -11.26 4.30
N GLY A 174 -14.83 -10.90 5.41
CA GLY A 174 -16.29 -10.76 5.50
C GLY A 174 -16.85 -9.71 4.52
N ILE A 175 -16.20 -8.54 4.47
CA ILE A 175 -16.54 -7.47 3.51
C ILE A 175 -16.38 -7.96 2.07
N GLY A 176 -15.26 -8.60 1.75
CA GLY A 176 -14.99 -9.13 0.41
C GLY A 176 -16.02 -10.14 -0.04
N ARG A 177 -16.46 -11.04 0.85
CA ARG A 177 -17.55 -12.02 0.58
C ARG A 177 -18.86 -11.31 0.33
N MET A 178 -19.25 -10.38 1.20
CA MET A 178 -20.49 -9.61 1.06
C MET A 178 -20.53 -8.82 -0.26
N LEU A 179 -19.43 -8.15 -0.63
CA LEU A 179 -19.35 -7.41 -1.90
C LEU A 179 -19.40 -8.36 -3.10
N ARG A 180 -18.78 -9.53 -3.02
CA ARG A 180 -18.85 -10.54 -4.08
C ARG A 180 -20.28 -11.10 -4.25
N GLU A 181 -20.97 -11.37 -3.15
CA GLU A 181 -22.35 -11.87 -3.19
C GLU A 181 -23.34 -10.84 -3.71
N LYS A 182 -23.25 -9.60 -3.24
CA LYS A 182 -24.21 -8.55 -3.60
C LYS A 182 -23.89 -7.80 -4.89
N HIS A 183 -22.60 -7.71 -5.24
CA HIS A 183 -22.09 -6.93 -6.37
C HIS A 183 -21.12 -7.75 -7.24
N GLY A 184 -21.45 -9.02 -7.47
CA GLY A 184 -20.58 -9.99 -8.16
C GLY A 184 -20.08 -9.52 -9.52
N ALA A 185 -20.93 -8.83 -10.29
CA ALA A 185 -20.54 -8.31 -11.61
C ALA A 185 -19.39 -7.29 -11.53
N LEU A 186 -19.35 -6.42 -10.51
CA LEU A 186 -18.26 -5.47 -10.27
C LEU A 186 -16.99 -6.20 -9.79
N PHE A 187 -17.19 -7.19 -8.91
CA PHE A 187 -16.08 -8.03 -8.44
C PHE A 187 -15.46 -8.80 -9.61
N ASP A 188 -16.27 -9.45 -10.44
CA ASP A 188 -15.80 -10.17 -11.63
C ASP A 188 -15.17 -9.24 -12.67
N TYR A 189 -15.63 -7.99 -12.76
CA TYR A 189 -15.01 -6.98 -13.61
C TYR A 189 -13.57 -6.70 -13.16
N GLN A 190 -13.32 -6.53 -11.87
CA GLN A 190 -11.96 -6.40 -11.35
C GLN A 190 -11.12 -7.68 -11.49
N LEU A 191 -11.76 -8.86 -11.38
CA LEU A 191 -11.08 -10.14 -11.61
C LEU A 191 -10.52 -10.32 -13.01
N ARG A 192 -11.18 -9.75 -14.02
CA ARG A 192 -10.66 -9.72 -15.40
C ARG A 192 -9.34 -8.95 -15.50
N GLY A 193 -9.02 -8.21 -14.46
CA GLY A 193 -7.70 -7.82 -14.04
C GLY A 193 -7.02 -6.80 -14.92
N ARG A 194 -5.72 -6.73 -14.70
CA ARG A 194 -4.76 -5.82 -15.30
C ARG A 194 -4.88 -5.69 -16.82
N LYS A 195 -5.10 -6.79 -17.56
CA LYS A 195 -5.19 -6.74 -19.03
C LYS A 195 -6.34 -5.88 -19.53
N ASN A 196 -7.51 -5.97 -18.91
CA ASN A 196 -8.66 -5.14 -19.29
C ASN A 196 -8.44 -3.68 -18.93
N LYS A 197 -7.90 -3.41 -17.73
CA LYS A 197 -7.55 -2.07 -17.29
C LYS A 197 -6.57 -1.41 -18.25
N LEU A 198 -5.48 -2.09 -18.59
CA LEU A 198 -4.48 -1.61 -19.55
C LEU A 198 -5.08 -1.37 -20.93
N GLY A 199 -5.90 -2.28 -21.44
CA GLY A 199 -6.55 -2.12 -22.73
C GLY A 199 -7.46 -0.89 -22.82
N VAL A 200 -8.23 -0.60 -21.73
CA VAL A 200 -9.08 0.59 -21.66
C VAL A 200 -8.25 1.87 -21.55
N LEU A 201 -7.15 1.86 -20.78
CA LEU A 201 -6.24 2.99 -20.66
C LEU A 201 -5.51 3.28 -21.99
N GLU A 202 -5.02 2.26 -22.66
CA GLU A 202 -4.39 2.38 -23.98
C GLU A 202 -5.38 2.89 -25.03
N TYR A 203 -6.61 2.39 -25.02
CA TYR A 203 -7.67 2.91 -25.89
C TYR A 203 -7.93 4.41 -25.64
N SER A 204 -8.05 4.82 -24.36
CA SER A 204 -8.20 6.23 -23.99
C SER A 204 -7.02 7.07 -24.48
N TYR A 205 -5.80 6.58 -24.30
CA TYR A 205 -4.58 7.26 -24.74
C TYR A 205 -4.53 7.46 -26.26
N LEU A 206 -4.72 6.38 -27.03
CA LEU A 206 -4.61 6.41 -28.49
C LEU A 206 -5.72 7.23 -29.15
N ASN A 207 -6.92 7.22 -28.60
CA ASN A 207 -8.09 7.89 -29.19
C ASN A 207 -8.46 9.21 -28.49
N SER A 208 -7.68 9.64 -27.48
CA SER A 208 -8.04 10.76 -26.61
C SER A 208 -9.46 10.64 -26.02
N ALA A 209 -9.94 9.41 -25.85
CA ALA A 209 -11.32 9.11 -25.48
C ALA A 209 -11.50 9.24 -23.96
N PRO A 210 -12.51 9.98 -23.47
CA PRO A 210 -12.84 10.02 -22.07
C PRO A 210 -13.44 8.69 -21.61
N ILE A 211 -13.10 8.28 -20.41
CA ILE A 211 -13.57 7.06 -19.73
C ILE A 211 -13.93 7.37 -18.28
N SER A 212 -14.64 6.48 -17.62
CA SER A 212 -14.97 6.65 -16.19
C SER A 212 -13.87 6.11 -15.28
N LEU A 213 -13.75 6.70 -14.10
CA LEU A 213 -12.82 6.31 -13.03
C LEU A 213 -13.52 6.33 -11.68
N VAL A 214 -13.29 5.29 -10.89
CA VAL A 214 -13.42 5.34 -9.43
C VAL A 214 -12.02 5.07 -8.86
N ASN A 215 -11.46 6.06 -8.16
CA ASN A 215 -10.12 5.98 -7.61
C ASN A 215 -10.09 5.39 -6.19
N ASP A 216 -8.90 5.11 -5.69
CA ASP A 216 -8.71 4.55 -4.34
C ASP A 216 -9.08 5.54 -3.20
N GLU A 217 -9.19 6.84 -3.52
CA GLU A 217 -9.69 7.84 -2.58
C GLU A 217 -11.22 7.86 -2.46
N GLY A 218 -11.90 7.01 -3.24
CA GLY A 218 -13.36 6.93 -3.27
C GLY A 218 -14.02 8.05 -4.06
N GLU A 219 -13.33 8.65 -5.02
CA GLU A 219 -13.91 9.62 -5.92
C GLU A 219 -14.31 8.96 -7.23
N CYS A 220 -15.41 9.42 -7.77
CA CYS A 220 -15.91 9.02 -9.08
C CYS A 220 -15.89 10.19 -10.06
N GLY A 221 -15.57 9.94 -11.31
CA GLY A 221 -15.57 10.97 -12.33
C GLY A 221 -15.24 10.43 -13.71
N ILE A 222 -14.92 11.36 -14.61
CA ILE A 222 -14.39 11.05 -15.94
C ILE A 222 -12.91 11.38 -16.01
N MET A 223 -12.19 10.63 -16.82
CA MET A 223 -10.77 10.88 -17.07
C MET A 223 -10.42 10.71 -18.54
N ARG A 224 -9.31 11.31 -18.95
CA ARG A 224 -8.66 11.09 -20.25
C ARG A 224 -7.16 10.86 -20.01
N VAL A 225 -6.62 9.83 -20.62
CA VAL A 225 -5.18 9.56 -20.56
C VAL A 225 -4.43 10.59 -21.38
N LEU A 226 -3.43 11.23 -20.79
CA LEU A 226 -2.59 12.24 -21.43
C LEU A 226 -1.23 11.68 -21.82
N ARG A 227 -0.65 10.86 -20.96
CA ARG A 227 0.70 10.31 -21.17
C ARG A 227 0.80 8.89 -20.59
N LYS A 228 1.53 8.04 -21.33
CA LYS A 228 1.96 6.72 -20.86
C LYS A 228 3.34 6.85 -20.23
N GLU A 229 3.48 6.37 -19.01
CA GLU A 229 4.71 6.35 -18.24
C GLU A 229 5.30 4.93 -18.22
N ALA A 230 6.51 4.78 -17.66
CA ALA A 230 7.15 3.45 -17.55
C ALA A 230 6.36 2.47 -16.66
N ALA A 231 5.67 2.96 -15.64
CA ALA A 231 4.93 2.14 -14.67
C ALA A 231 3.47 2.60 -14.46
N GLY A 232 2.88 3.32 -15.42
CA GLY A 232 1.52 3.81 -15.29
C GLY A 232 1.11 4.84 -16.33
N PHE A 233 0.15 5.69 -15.95
CA PHE A 233 -0.45 6.68 -16.84
C PHE A 233 -0.71 7.97 -16.11
N THR A 234 -0.34 9.10 -16.70
CA THR A 234 -0.80 10.42 -16.27
C THR A 234 -2.14 10.73 -16.93
N VAL A 235 -3.14 11.04 -16.15
CA VAL A 235 -4.50 11.28 -16.61
C VAL A 235 -5.02 12.65 -16.17
N LEU A 236 -5.83 13.28 -17.01
CA LEU A 236 -6.67 14.42 -16.63
C LEU A 236 -7.97 13.86 -16.06
N PHE A 237 -8.29 14.20 -14.82
CA PHE A 237 -9.46 13.74 -14.09
C PHE A 237 -10.38 14.91 -13.73
N ILE A 238 -11.68 14.67 -13.90
CA ILE A 238 -12.76 15.57 -13.48
C ILE A 238 -13.71 14.80 -12.57
N SER A 239 -13.76 15.19 -11.31
CA SER A 239 -14.63 14.58 -10.30
C SER A 239 -16.10 14.91 -10.57
N CYS A 240 -16.99 13.97 -10.29
CA CYS A 240 -18.44 14.20 -10.31
C CYS A 240 -18.87 15.36 -9.39
N LYS A 241 -18.11 15.64 -8.33
CA LYS A 241 -18.42 16.67 -7.35
C LYS A 241 -17.86 18.05 -7.71
N GLN A 242 -16.89 18.12 -8.63
CA GLN A 242 -16.16 19.34 -8.98
C GLN A 242 -15.84 19.37 -10.47
N VAL A 243 -16.88 19.60 -11.27
CA VAL A 243 -16.79 19.56 -12.75
C VAL A 243 -15.91 20.69 -13.32
N ASP A 244 -15.79 21.78 -12.61
CA ASP A 244 -15.02 22.98 -12.98
C ASP A 244 -13.53 22.94 -12.57
N LYS A 245 -13.12 21.90 -11.82
CA LYS A 245 -11.76 21.75 -11.29
C LYS A 245 -11.06 20.49 -11.78
N PRO A 246 -10.62 20.46 -13.05
CA PRO A 246 -9.83 19.35 -13.56
C PRO A 246 -8.48 19.27 -12.83
N ARG A 247 -8.00 18.05 -12.62
CA ARG A 247 -6.70 17.79 -12.00
C ARG A 247 -5.98 16.64 -12.66
N LEU A 248 -4.67 16.56 -12.47
CA LEU A 248 -3.89 15.43 -12.93
C LEU A 248 -3.82 14.36 -11.83
N LEU A 249 -3.90 13.10 -12.23
CA LEU A 249 -3.67 11.95 -11.39
C LEU A 249 -2.65 11.03 -12.05
N ASN A 250 -1.89 10.32 -11.23
CA ASN A 250 -1.07 9.20 -11.67
C ASN A 250 -1.81 7.90 -11.36
N LEU A 251 -2.07 7.12 -12.39
CA LEU A 251 -2.63 5.78 -12.26
C LEU A 251 -1.53 4.75 -12.43
N ASN A 252 -1.31 3.94 -11.41
CA ASN A 252 -0.37 2.83 -11.50
C ASN A 252 -1.04 1.66 -12.25
N GLU A 253 -0.27 0.94 -13.06
CA GLU A 253 -0.74 -0.29 -13.70
C GLU A 253 -1.29 -1.33 -12.72
N TYR A 254 -0.76 -1.33 -11.50
CA TYR A 254 -1.12 -2.24 -10.41
C TYR A 254 -2.08 -1.62 -9.39
N GLY A 255 -2.63 -0.43 -9.64
CA GLY A 255 -3.55 0.23 -8.73
C GLY A 255 -4.91 -0.47 -8.65
N GLY A 256 -5.62 -0.24 -7.56
CA GLY A 256 -6.95 -0.82 -7.28
C GLY A 256 -8.11 -0.08 -7.95
N GLU A 257 -7.85 0.95 -8.77
CA GLU A 257 -8.86 1.79 -9.38
C GLU A 257 -9.77 0.99 -10.33
N ILE A 258 -11.05 1.37 -10.36
CA ILE A 258 -12.03 0.83 -11.31
C ILE A 258 -12.17 1.80 -12.48
N ILE A 259 -11.88 1.30 -13.68
CA ILE A 259 -11.95 2.04 -14.94
C ILE A 259 -13.00 1.36 -15.81
N ALA A 260 -13.97 2.12 -16.30
CA ALA A 260 -15.05 1.59 -17.11
C ALA A 260 -15.39 2.54 -18.28
N PRO A 261 -16.10 2.07 -19.33
CA PRO A 261 -16.62 2.94 -20.37
C PRO A 261 -17.56 4.02 -19.83
N LEU A 262 -17.67 5.16 -20.51
CA LEU A 262 -18.60 6.24 -20.13
C LEU A 262 -20.07 5.80 -20.06
N SER A 263 -20.45 4.72 -20.73
CA SER A 263 -21.82 4.18 -20.69
C SER A 263 -22.27 3.77 -19.30
N VAL A 264 -21.38 3.66 -18.32
CA VAL A 264 -21.74 3.45 -16.91
C VAL A 264 -22.46 4.68 -16.32
N PHE A 265 -22.26 5.87 -16.85
CA PHE A 265 -22.96 7.10 -16.48
C PHE A 265 -24.30 7.22 -17.22
N THR A 266 -25.28 6.39 -16.85
CA THR A 266 -26.65 6.53 -17.36
C THR A 266 -27.27 7.85 -16.89
N LYS A 267 -28.32 8.33 -17.58
CA LYS A 267 -29.05 9.54 -17.18
C LYS A 267 -29.53 9.48 -15.72
N GLU A 268 -30.05 8.33 -15.30
CA GLU A 268 -30.52 8.10 -13.93
C GLU A 268 -29.39 8.20 -12.90
N ARG A 269 -28.22 7.59 -13.21
CA ARG A 269 -27.03 7.68 -12.34
C ARG A 269 -26.50 9.09 -12.24
N CYS A 270 -26.42 9.80 -13.37
CA CYS A 270 -26.01 11.21 -13.37
C CYS A 270 -26.94 12.06 -12.52
N MET A 271 -28.27 11.90 -12.65
CA MET A 271 -29.25 12.61 -11.81
C MET A 271 -29.10 12.28 -10.32
N ARG A 272 -28.94 11.00 -9.96
CA ARG A 272 -28.73 10.57 -8.58
C ARG A 272 -27.46 11.15 -7.96
N LEU A 273 -26.40 11.27 -8.74
CA LEU A 273 -25.09 11.79 -8.30
C LEU A 273 -25.01 13.32 -8.37
N GLY A 274 -25.99 13.99 -8.96
CA GLY A 274 -25.90 15.42 -9.28
C GLY A 274 -24.78 15.73 -10.26
N PHE A 275 -24.43 14.78 -11.17
CA PHE A 275 -23.29 14.89 -12.07
C PHE A 275 -23.68 15.42 -13.44
N ASP A 276 -23.16 16.59 -13.78
CA ASP A 276 -23.26 17.15 -15.13
C ASP A 276 -22.20 16.52 -16.05
N LEU A 277 -22.52 15.36 -16.62
CA LEU A 277 -21.62 14.66 -17.53
C LEU A 277 -21.29 15.49 -18.79
N GLN A 278 -22.26 16.24 -19.33
CA GLN A 278 -22.04 17.03 -20.53
C GLN A 278 -21.13 18.23 -20.25
N GLY A 279 -21.35 18.92 -19.13
CA GLY A 279 -20.46 19.98 -18.65
C GLY A 279 -19.05 19.47 -18.39
N ALA A 280 -18.91 18.29 -17.80
CA ALA A 280 -17.60 17.67 -17.55
C ALA A 280 -16.87 17.32 -18.85
N LEU A 281 -17.56 16.75 -19.84
CA LEU A 281 -16.99 16.46 -21.16
C LEU A 281 -16.58 17.74 -21.90
N LEU A 282 -17.39 18.79 -21.81
CA LEU A 282 -17.08 20.09 -22.39
C LEU A 282 -15.86 20.73 -21.72
N THR A 283 -15.77 20.68 -20.39
CA THR A 283 -14.61 21.13 -19.63
C THR A 283 -13.36 20.37 -20.06
N MET A 284 -13.44 19.03 -20.13
CA MET A 284 -12.32 18.19 -20.55
C MET A 284 -11.83 18.49 -21.97
N SER A 285 -12.76 18.78 -22.90
CA SER A 285 -12.42 19.06 -24.31
C SER A 285 -11.74 20.42 -24.51
N LYS A 286 -12.09 21.41 -23.68
CA LYS A 286 -11.54 22.78 -23.74
C LYS A 286 -10.24 22.94 -22.94
N TYR A 287 -9.92 21.99 -22.08
CA TYR A 287 -8.82 22.10 -21.16
C TYR A 287 -7.48 21.76 -21.83
N ASP A 288 -6.53 22.70 -21.79
CA ASP A 288 -5.14 22.45 -22.17
C ASP A 288 -4.33 21.96 -20.96
N PRO A 289 -3.91 20.69 -20.94
CA PRO A 289 -3.17 20.13 -19.82
C PRO A 289 -1.70 20.56 -19.76
N SER A 290 -1.18 21.27 -20.76
CA SER A 290 0.25 21.53 -20.92
C SER A 290 0.87 22.26 -19.73
N SER A 291 0.16 23.23 -19.15
CA SER A 291 0.62 23.99 -17.99
C SER A 291 0.63 23.14 -16.71
N LEU A 292 -0.40 22.29 -16.53
CA LEU A 292 -0.45 21.37 -15.39
C LEU A 292 0.59 20.25 -15.51
N LEU A 293 0.82 19.71 -16.70
CA LEU A 293 1.84 18.68 -16.90
C LEU A 293 3.22 19.18 -16.48
N LYS A 294 3.58 20.42 -16.82
CA LYS A 294 4.86 21.02 -16.41
C LYS A 294 4.95 21.19 -14.88
N ALA A 295 3.88 21.67 -14.25
CA ALA A 295 3.84 21.81 -12.79
C ALA A 295 3.85 20.42 -12.09
N TYR A 296 3.17 19.46 -12.67
CA TYR A 296 3.08 18.09 -12.14
C TYR A 296 4.40 17.34 -12.22
N GLU A 297 5.17 17.51 -13.31
CA GLU A 297 6.51 16.94 -13.47
C GLU A 297 7.45 17.38 -12.33
N ALA A 298 7.36 18.62 -11.92
CA ALA A 298 8.16 19.16 -10.83
C ALA A 298 7.84 18.53 -9.46
N VAL A 299 6.59 18.09 -9.25
CA VAL A 299 6.11 17.59 -7.95
C VAL A 299 6.07 16.05 -7.87
N SER A 300 5.60 15.39 -8.95
CA SER A 300 5.32 13.94 -8.92
C SER A 300 6.56 13.05 -8.79
N HIS A 301 7.72 13.52 -9.24
CA HIS A 301 8.97 12.78 -9.13
C HIS A 301 9.48 12.68 -7.69
N ASN A 302 9.11 13.61 -6.81
CA ASN A 302 9.57 13.63 -5.43
C ASN A 302 8.72 12.76 -4.49
N ASP A 303 7.49 12.44 -4.85
CA ASP A 303 6.54 11.76 -3.95
C ASP A 303 6.54 10.23 -4.06
N ASN A 304 7.19 9.65 -5.08
CA ASN A 304 7.27 8.20 -5.23
C ASN A 304 8.63 7.69 -4.71
N PRO A 305 8.67 7.01 -3.54
CA PRO A 305 9.92 6.56 -2.94
C PRO A 305 10.66 5.52 -3.79
N LEU A 306 9.96 4.71 -4.59
CA LEU A 306 10.59 3.77 -5.52
C LEU A 306 11.25 4.50 -6.69
N TYR A 307 10.56 5.50 -7.25
CA TYR A 307 11.14 6.31 -8.31
C TYR A 307 12.38 7.05 -7.81
N ALA A 308 12.30 7.70 -6.64
CA ALA A 308 13.44 8.37 -6.01
C ALA A 308 14.63 7.42 -5.76
N PHE A 309 14.34 6.18 -5.35
CA PHE A 309 15.36 5.15 -5.17
C PHE A 309 16.07 4.82 -6.49
N PHE A 310 15.32 4.44 -7.52
CA PHE A 310 15.90 4.00 -8.79
C PHE A 310 16.54 5.13 -9.61
N SER A 311 15.97 6.35 -9.55
CA SER A 311 16.53 7.51 -10.25
C SER A 311 17.84 8.02 -9.65
N SER A 312 18.08 7.74 -8.37
CA SER A 312 19.34 8.13 -7.68
C SER A 312 20.50 7.19 -7.95
N MET A 313 20.29 6.04 -8.58
CA MET A 313 21.31 5.03 -8.83
C MET A 313 22.19 5.38 -10.02
N ASN A 314 23.51 5.27 -9.85
CA ASN A 314 24.46 5.19 -10.95
C ASN A 314 24.53 3.76 -11.55
N ASN A 315 25.38 3.53 -12.54
CA ASN A 315 25.50 2.23 -13.19
C ASN A 315 26.03 1.13 -12.25
N ALA A 316 26.96 1.45 -11.37
CA ALA A 316 27.51 0.51 -10.39
C ALA A 316 26.45 0.14 -9.34
N ASP A 317 25.68 1.12 -8.84
CA ASP A 317 24.57 0.90 -7.92
C ASP A 317 23.51 -0.04 -8.52
N ARG A 318 23.20 0.14 -9.80
CA ARG A 318 22.23 -0.71 -10.54
C ARG A 318 22.74 -2.13 -10.69
N ALA A 319 24.01 -2.30 -11.10
CA ALA A 319 24.62 -3.62 -11.26
C ALA A 319 24.63 -4.38 -9.91
N PHE A 320 25.03 -3.70 -8.81
CA PHE A 320 24.97 -4.26 -7.47
C PHE A 320 23.54 -4.67 -7.07
N TYR A 321 22.55 -3.80 -7.31
CA TYR A 321 21.17 -4.06 -6.98
C TYR A 321 20.64 -5.27 -7.76
N GLU A 322 20.88 -5.32 -9.07
CA GLU A 322 20.46 -6.43 -9.94
C GLU A 322 21.10 -7.75 -9.49
N TYR A 323 22.41 -7.73 -9.20
CA TYR A 323 23.09 -8.90 -8.63
C TYR A 323 22.39 -9.36 -7.35
N SER A 324 22.20 -8.44 -6.41
CA SER A 324 21.63 -8.74 -5.08
C SER A 324 20.19 -9.25 -5.15
N CYS A 325 19.41 -8.88 -6.17
CA CYS A 325 18.05 -9.38 -6.39
C CYS A 325 18.01 -10.87 -6.70
N HIS A 326 19.07 -11.40 -7.31
CA HIS A 326 19.11 -12.79 -7.80
C HIS A 326 19.94 -13.72 -6.90
N HIS A 327 20.68 -13.19 -5.95
CA HIS A 327 21.56 -13.96 -5.07
C HIS A 327 21.08 -13.88 -3.62
N GLU A 328 21.47 -14.86 -2.81
CA GLU A 328 21.11 -14.87 -1.38
C GLU A 328 21.90 -13.85 -0.58
N GLU A 329 23.16 -13.66 -0.95
CA GLU A 329 24.06 -12.72 -0.33
C GLU A 329 24.20 -11.44 -1.16
N LEU A 330 24.53 -10.34 -0.49
CA LEU A 330 24.91 -9.10 -1.18
C LEU A 330 26.26 -9.29 -1.86
N SER A 331 26.49 -8.56 -2.95
CA SER A 331 27.81 -8.51 -3.59
C SER A 331 28.85 -7.89 -2.65
N ASP A 332 30.09 -8.37 -2.71
CA ASP A 332 31.23 -7.78 -1.99
C ASP A 332 31.84 -6.61 -2.77
N GLU A 333 31.42 -6.38 -4.01
CA GLU A 333 31.92 -5.29 -4.87
C GLU A 333 31.25 -3.96 -4.53
N ILE A 334 31.72 -3.28 -3.47
CA ILE A 334 31.15 -2.03 -2.95
C ILE A 334 31.99 -0.79 -3.29
N SER A 335 33.20 -0.93 -3.85
CA SER A 335 34.14 0.17 -4.08
C SER A 335 33.57 1.28 -4.95
N ASP A 336 32.88 0.92 -6.04
CA ASP A 336 32.43 1.83 -7.09
C ASP A 336 31.00 2.36 -6.87
N LEU A 337 30.36 1.95 -5.79
CA LEU A 337 29.03 2.40 -5.42
C LEU A 337 29.03 3.88 -5.04
N SER A 338 27.91 4.57 -5.29
CA SER A 338 27.71 5.92 -4.78
C SER A 338 27.73 5.94 -3.24
N GLU A 339 28.14 7.06 -2.64
CA GLU A 339 28.21 7.19 -1.17
C GLU A 339 26.86 6.97 -0.50
N ALA A 340 25.78 7.43 -1.13
CA ALA A 340 24.42 7.19 -0.65
C ALA A 340 24.06 5.70 -0.66
N PHE A 341 24.52 4.97 -1.67
CA PHE A 341 24.25 3.54 -1.81
C PHE A 341 25.14 2.70 -0.88
N LYS A 342 26.43 3.05 -0.74
CA LYS A 342 27.33 2.47 0.27
C LYS A 342 26.74 2.56 1.67
N LYS A 343 26.22 3.74 2.03
CA LYS A 343 25.55 3.94 3.32
C LYS A 343 24.34 3.00 3.51
N ARG A 344 23.56 2.77 2.47
CA ARG A 344 22.41 1.83 2.52
C ARG A 344 22.87 0.39 2.72
N VAL A 345 23.89 -0.05 1.97
CA VAL A 345 24.48 -1.39 2.11
C VAL A 345 25.04 -1.56 3.52
N PHE A 346 25.80 -0.60 4.02
CA PHE A 346 26.35 -0.60 5.37
C PHE A 346 25.28 -0.73 6.46
N LEU A 347 24.23 0.10 6.39
CA LEU A 347 23.14 0.04 7.37
C LEU A 347 22.38 -1.30 7.28
N TYR A 348 22.13 -1.80 6.08
CA TYR A 348 21.49 -3.11 5.90
C TYR A 348 22.34 -4.24 6.50
N THR A 349 23.66 -4.23 6.24
CA THR A 349 24.59 -5.23 6.78
C THR A 349 24.63 -5.16 8.31
N GLY A 350 24.67 -3.95 8.89
CA GLY A 350 24.60 -3.76 10.33
C GLY A 350 23.29 -4.24 10.96
N ASP A 351 22.16 -4.02 10.28
CA ASP A 351 20.85 -4.43 10.76
C ASP A 351 20.65 -5.95 10.73
N HIS A 352 21.18 -6.64 9.71
CA HIS A 352 20.79 -8.02 9.41
C HIS A 352 21.95 -9.01 9.34
N GLU A 353 23.19 -8.55 9.14
CA GLU A 353 24.36 -9.37 8.89
C GLU A 353 25.58 -8.88 9.68
N ARG A 354 25.40 -8.48 10.96
CA ARG A 354 26.43 -7.85 11.81
C ARG A 354 27.78 -8.54 11.79
N GLY A 355 27.78 -9.88 11.67
CA GLY A 355 29.02 -10.66 11.62
C GLY A 355 29.91 -10.39 10.40
N LYS A 356 29.39 -9.70 9.37
CA LYS A 356 30.17 -9.29 8.19
C LYS A 356 30.87 -7.94 8.36
N LEU A 357 30.56 -7.20 9.44
CA LEU A 357 31.20 -5.91 9.73
C LEU A 357 32.58 -6.14 10.40
N SER A 358 33.57 -5.34 10.00
CA SER A 358 34.80 -5.24 10.76
C SER A 358 34.53 -4.60 12.14
N SER A 359 35.48 -4.73 13.08
CA SER A 359 35.35 -4.14 14.41
C SER A 359 35.17 -2.61 14.38
N GLU A 360 35.81 -1.92 13.44
CA GLU A 360 35.66 -0.48 13.24
C GLU A 360 34.29 -0.13 12.67
N GLN A 361 33.87 -0.85 11.64
CA GLN A 361 32.52 -0.70 11.05
C GLN A 361 31.42 -0.98 12.06
N TYR A 362 31.60 -1.99 12.90
CA TYR A 362 30.63 -2.32 13.96
C TYR A 362 30.48 -1.16 14.96
N ARG A 363 31.58 -0.57 15.43
CA ARG A 363 31.56 0.60 16.33
C ARG A 363 30.86 1.80 15.68
N LEU A 364 31.11 2.04 14.38
CA LEU A 364 30.44 3.11 13.64
C LEU A 364 28.94 2.84 13.54
N TYR A 365 28.56 1.61 13.23
CA TYR A 365 27.15 1.21 13.18
C TYR A 365 26.43 1.40 14.53
N GLU A 366 27.07 0.99 15.64
CA GLU A 366 26.52 1.19 17.00
C GLU A 366 26.32 2.69 17.29
N SER A 367 27.33 3.51 16.98
CA SER A 367 27.22 4.97 17.17
C SER A 367 26.06 5.58 16.39
N LEU A 368 25.88 5.21 15.13
CA LEU A 368 24.75 5.67 14.29
C LEU A 368 23.41 5.16 14.81
N SER A 369 23.36 3.94 15.32
CA SER A 369 22.18 3.34 15.91
C SER A 369 21.74 4.09 17.17
N LEU A 370 22.66 4.36 18.08
CA LEU A 370 22.41 5.15 19.29
C LEU A 370 21.95 6.57 18.95
N GLN A 371 22.58 7.23 17.99
CA GLN A 371 22.16 8.56 17.54
C GLN A 371 20.73 8.54 16.97
N SER A 372 20.39 7.52 16.18
CA SER A 372 19.04 7.36 15.63
C SER A 372 18.00 7.14 16.72
N LEU A 373 18.32 6.33 17.73
CA LEU A 373 17.47 6.09 18.89
C LEU A 373 17.26 7.37 19.70
N GLN A 374 18.33 8.07 20.06
CA GLN A 374 18.28 9.32 20.84
C GLN A 374 17.40 10.36 20.14
N THR A 375 17.55 10.53 18.83
CA THR A 375 16.75 11.49 18.04
C THR A 375 15.25 11.23 18.10
N ARG A 376 14.84 9.96 18.27
CA ARG A 376 13.43 9.56 18.26
C ARG A 376 12.86 9.26 19.63
N TYR A 377 13.69 9.12 20.63
CA TYR A 377 13.29 8.69 21.98
C TYR A 377 12.27 9.63 22.61
N ASP A 378 12.49 10.93 22.55
CA ASP A 378 11.58 11.91 23.16
C ASP A 378 10.21 11.89 22.50
N ALA A 379 10.17 11.79 21.17
CA ALA A 379 8.91 11.66 20.42
C ALA A 379 8.19 10.36 20.78
N TYR A 380 8.93 9.26 20.88
CA TYR A 380 8.39 7.96 21.30
C TYR A 380 7.76 8.03 22.69
N MET A 381 8.49 8.58 23.67
CA MET A 381 8.01 8.71 25.04
C MET A 381 6.82 9.67 25.14
N HIS A 382 6.79 10.72 24.32
CA HIS A 382 5.64 11.63 24.27
C HIS A 382 4.38 10.91 23.75
N GLU A 383 4.46 10.19 22.63
CA GLU A 383 3.34 9.39 22.09
C GLU A 383 2.88 8.33 23.12
N THR A 384 3.83 7.65 23.77
CA THR A 384 3.52 6.65 24.81
C THR A 384 2.75 7.25 25.99
N LYS A 385 3.14 8.43 26.46
CA LYS A 385 2.40 9.14 27.54
C LYS A 385 0.97 9.47 27.11
N LEU A 386 0.77 9.87 25.86
CA LEU A 386 -0.58 10.13 25.32
C LEU A 386 -1.43 8.85 25.32
N LEU A 387 -0.85 7.70 24.97
CA LEU A 387 -1.54 6.42 25.01
C LEU A 387 -1.91 6.01 26.44
N VAL A 388 -0.98 6.12 27.40
CA VAL A 388 -1.24 5.82 28.81
C VAL A 388 -2.40 6.66 29.37
N ASN A 389 -2.45 7.95 29.04
CA ASN A 389 -3.53 8.84 29.48
C ASN A 389 -4.90 8.54 28.85
N ARG A 390 -4.95 7.72 27.79
CA ARG A 390 -6.18 7.34 27.07
C ARG A 390 -6.61 5.90 27.36
N ALA A 391 -5.74 5.13 28.02
CA ALA A 391 -6.01 3.73 28.31
C ALA A 391 -7.34 3.56 29.02
N ASP A 392 -8.15 2.60 28.55
CA ASP A 392 -9.29 2.13 29.32
C ASP A 392 -8.76 1.21 30.44
N GLU A 393 -8.82 1.68 31.67
CA GLU A 393 -8.39 0.90 32.84
C GLU A 393 -9.16 -0.42 33.01
N ASN A 394 -10.30 -0.56 32.34
CA ASN A 394 -11.13 -1.76 32.36
C ASN A 394 -10.79 -2.78 31.27
N ASP A 395 -9.92 -2.43 30.29
CA ASP A 395 -9.46 -3.38 29.28
C ASP A 395 -8.03 -3.88 29.59
N PRO A 396 -7.89 -5.08 30.19
CA PRO A 396 -6.57 -5.62 30.55
C PRO A 396 -5.68 -5.92 29.32
N ALA A 397 -6.26 -6.16 28.15
CA ALA A 397 -5.49 -6.41 26.92
C ALA A 397 -4.89 -5.10 26.39
N GLU A 398 -5.66 -4.01 26.46
CA GLU A 398 -5.19 -2.66 26.14
C GLU A 398 -4.08 -2.22 27.08
N ALA A 399 -4.27 -2.36 28.38
CA ALA A 399 -3.27 -2.01 29.39
C ALA A 399 -1.97 -2.81 29.18
N ALA A 400 -2.04 -4.11 28.94
CA ALA A 400 -0.87 -4.95 28.67
C ALA A 400 -0.12 -4.53 27.40
N LEU A 401 -0.83 -4.16 26.34
CA LEU A 401 -0.21 -3.68 25.09
C LEU A 401 0.51 -2.35 25.30
N ILE A 402 -0.12 -1.40 26.00
CA ILE A 402 0.49 -0.10 26.31
C ILE A 402 1.74 -0.29 27.18
N GLN A 403 1.67 -1.16 28.19
CA GLN A 403 2.83 -1.48 29.03
C GLN A 403 3.98 -2.08 28.21
N ALA A 404 3.69 -3.00 27.27
CA ALA A 404 4.69 -3.58 26.39
C ALA A 404 5.30 -2.53 25.44
N ILE A 405 4.51 -1.57 24.96
CA ILE A 405 4.98 -0.45 24.15
C ILE A 405 5.88 0.47 24.98
N ALA A 406 5.47 0.81 26.22
CA ALA A 406 6.25 1.69 27.10
C ALA A 406 7.61 1.10 27.48
N ALA A 407 7.67 -0.20 27.72
CA ALA A 407 8.91 -0.90 28.09
C ALA A 407 9.84 -1.17 26.89
N TYR A 408 9.39 -0.97 25.65
CA TYR A 408 10.17 -1.37 24.46
C TYR A 408 11.52 -0.68 24.34
N PRO A 409 11.66 0.65 24.54
CA PRO A 409 12.98 1.32 24.41
C PRO A 409 14.03 0.82 25.41
N GLU A 410 13.58 0.46 26.64
CA GLU A 410 14.48 -0.05 27.69
C GLU A 410 15.00 -1.45 27.40
N SER A 411 14.36 -2.12 26.45
CA SER A 411 14.69 -3.48 26.06
C SER A 411 15.60 -3.53 24.82
N LEU A 412 15.95 -2.37 24.23
CA LEU A 412 16.91 -2.22 23.14
C LEU A 412 18.32 -2.06 23.67
#